data_8d9080cb7fe3ce03e832e9c98639d6fb
#
_entry.id   8d9080cb7fe3ce03e832e9c98639d6fb
#
_cell.length_a   1.000
_cell.length_b   1.000
_cell.length_c   1.000
_cell.angle_alpha   90.00
_cell.angle_beta   90.00
_cell.angle_gamma   90.00
#
_symmetry.space_group_name_H-M   'P 1'
#
loop_
_entity.id
_entity.type
_entity.pdbx_description
1 polymer ?
#
loop_
_entity_poly.entity_id
_entity_poly.type
_entity_poly.pdbx_seq_one_letter_code
_entity_poly.pdbx_strand_id
1 'polypeptide(L)'
;MSKRVVITGAGVVHSLGTELDEFWENIKAGKSGISKIENFDASDFPSQIGAELKDFDPGEYIDRKEAKRLALYSQYAIVAAMKALENADLEIND
;
A
#
# COMPACT_ATOMS: atom_id res chain seq x y z
N MET A 1 26.98 21.80 -13.82
CA MET A 1 26.10 20.89 -14.56
C MET A 1 25.10 20.24 -13.61
N SER A 2 23.84 20.41 -13.85
CA SER A 2 22.82 19.84 -13.00
C SER A 2 22.47 18.41 -13.41
N LYS A 3 22.23 17.57 -12.43
CA LYS A 3 21.74 16.20 -12.67
C LYS A 3 20.21 16.24 -12.75
N ARG A 4 19.68 15.46 -13.67
CA ARG A 4 18.23 15.26 -13.77
C ARG A 4 17.85 14.00 -13.01
N VAL A 5 16.86 14.12 -12.15
CA VAL A 5 16.28 12.97 -11.44
C VAL A 5 14.80 12.91 -11.83
N VAL A 6 14.36 11.77 -12.26
CA VAL A 6 12.98 11.58 -12.71
C VAL A 6 12.34 10.39 -12.00
N ILE A 7 11.02 10.44 -11.87
CA ILE A 7 10.24 9.32 -11.34
C ILE A 7 9.84 8.45 -12.53
N THR A 8 10.23 7.17 -12.51
CA THR A 8 9.97 6.24 -13.60
C THR A 8 8.88 5.23 -13.28
N GLY A 9 8.45 5.18 -12.04
CA GLY A 9 7.36 4.29 -11.64
C GLY A 9 6.91 4.59 -10.22
N ALA A 10 5.74 4.11 -9.89
CA ALA A 10 5.15 4.27 -8.57
C ALA A 10 4.40 3.02 -8.15
N GLY A 11 4.29 2.82 -6.85
CA GLY A 11 3.49 1.75 -6.28
C GLY A 11 2.69 2.30 -5.11
N VAL A 12 1.53 1.73 -4.87
CA VAL A 12 0.63 2.21 -3.82
C VAL A 12 0.08 1.04 -3.02
N VAL A 13 -0.05 1.27 -1.72
CA VAL A 13 -0.80 0.40 -0.81
C VAL A 13 -1.68 1.33 0.01
N HIS A 14 -2.96 1.33 -0.26
CA HIS A 14 -3.88 2.31 0.29
C HIS A 14 -5.27 1.70 0.43
N SER A 15 -6.07 2.25 1.34
CA SER A 15 -7.45 1.78 1.54
C SER A 15 -8.34 1.96 0.31
N LEU A 16 -7.97 2.83 -0.62
CA LEU A 16 -8.68 3.02 -1.89
C LEU A 16 -8.19 2.10 -3.00
N GLY A 17 -7.13 1.36 -2.77
CA GLY A 17 -6.64 0.39 -3.75
C GLY A 17 -5.16 0.11 -3.59
N THR A 18 -4.76 -1.07 -4.04
CA THR A 18 -3.37 -1.50 -4.03
C THR A 18 -2.79 -1.60 -5.43
N GLU A 19 -3.59 -1.27 -6.44
CA GLU A 19 -3.15 -1.10 -7.82
C GLU A 19 -3.32 0.37 -8.20
N LEU A 20 -2.35 0.91 -8.96
CA LEU A 20 -2.37 2.34 -9.31
C LEU A 20 -3.66 2.76 -10.03
N ASP A 21 -4.12 1.94 -10.98
CA ASP A 21 -5.33 2.27 -11.75
C ASP A 21 -6.56 2.32 -10.87
N GLU A 22 -6.73 1.34 -10.00
CA GLU A 22 -7.84 1.29 -9.06
C GLU A 22 -7.80 2.46 -8.09
N PHE A 23 -6.66 2.73 -7.53
CA PHE A 23 -6.45 3.83 -6.60
C PHE A 23 -6.81 5.17 -7.25
N TRP A 24 -6.31 5.38 -8.47
CA TRP A 24 -6.54 6.63 -9.20
C TRP A 24 -8.02 6.80 -9.57
N GLU A 25 -8.66 5.74 -10.06
CA GLU A 25 -10.08 5.79 -10.38
C GLU A 25 -10.94 6.10 -9.15
N ASN A 26 -10.59 5.53 -8.00
CA ASN A 26 -11.30 5.80 -6.76
C ASN A 26 -11.11 7.23 -6.29
N ILE A 27 -9.91 7.80 -6.46
CA ILE A 27 -9.65 9.20 -6.13
C ILE A 27 -10.48 10.11 -7.03
N LYS A 28 -10.48 9.85 -8.35
CA LYS A 28 -11.25 10.64 -9.30
C LYS A 28 -12.75 10.59 -9.01
N ALA A 29 -13.22 9.45 -8.55
CA ALA A 29 -14.63 9.25 -8.22
C ALA A 29 -15.02 9.89 -6.88
N GLY A 30 -14.07 10.39 -6.12
CA GLY A 30 -14.33 10.98 -4.82
C GLY A 30 -14.66 9.97 -3.73
N LYS A 31 -14.24 8.72 -3.89
CA LYS A 31 -14.50 7.68 -2.89
C LYS A 31 -13.70 7.93 -1.62
N SER A 32 -14.28 7.57 -0.48
CA SER A 32 -13.57 7.60 0.80
C SER A 32 -13.14 6.19 1.18
N GLY A 33 -11.90 6.06 1.65
CA GLY A 33 -11.41 4.81 2.22
C GLY A 33 -11.61 4.74 3.73
N ILE A 34 -12.25 5.75 4.31
CA ILE A 34 -12.48 5.81 5.75
C ILE A 34 -13.80 5.13 6.08
N SER A 35 -13.79 4.25 7.07
CA SER A 35 -14.97 3.54 7.51
C SER A 35 -14.84 3.21 8.99
N LYS A 36 -15.85 2.58 9.55
CA LYS A 36 -15.80 2.11 10.94
C LYS A 36 -14.65 1.10 11.08
N ILE A 37 -13.86 1.24 12.14
CA ILE A 37 -12.74 0.35 12.41
C ILE A 37 -13.25 -1.07 12.66
N GLU A 38 -12.71 -2.04 11.93
CA GLU A 38 -13.06 -3.45 12.06
C GLU A 38 -11.91 -4.32 12.57
N ASN A 39 -10.67 -3.84 12.44
CA ASN A 39 -9.49 -4.64 12.81
C ASN A 39 -9.35 -4.86 14.31
N PHE A 40 -9.98 -4.02 15.12
CA PHE A 40 -10.02 -4.19 16.56
C PHE A 40 -11.30 -3.53 17.10
N ASP A 41 -11.62 -3.81 18.38
CA ASP A 41 -12.77 -3.21 19.03
C ASP A 41 -12.43 -1.78 19.45
N ALA A 42 -12.97 -0.80 18.73
CA ALA A 42 -12.73 0.62 18.97
C ALA A 42 -13.81 1.28 19.81
N SER A 43 -14.72 0.51 20.39
CA SER A 43 -15.89 1.05 21.09
C SER A 43 -15.52 1.96 22.25
N ASP A 44 -14.36 1.77 22.88
CA ASP A 44 -13.90 2.59 24.00
C ASP A 44 -13.10 3.82 23.58
N PHE A 45 -12.93 4.04 22.28
CA PHE A 45 -12.13 5.17 21.79
C PHE A 45 -13.02 6.31 21.31
N PRO A 46 -12.56 7.57 21.48
CA PRO A 46 -13.31 8.73 20.97
C PRO A 46 -13.53 8.69 19.47
N SER A 47 -12.53 8.20 18.70
CA SER A 47 -12.67 8.02 17.27
C SER A 47 -12.82 6.54 16.95
N GLN A 48 -13.82 6.21 16.16
CA GLN A 48 -14.10 4.82 15.80
C GLN A 48 -14.03 4.60 14.30
N ILE A 49 -13.48 5.57 13.56
CA ILE A 49 -13.31 5.49 12.11
C ILE A 49 -11.83 5.56 11.75
N GLY A 50 -11.48 4.94 10.65
CA GLY A 50 -10.11 4.93 10.15
C GLY A 50 -10.06 4.38 8.74
N ALA A 51 -8.91 4.56 8.11
CA ALA A 51 -8.65 3.99 6.81
C ALA A 51 -7.88 2.68 7.00
N GLU A 52 -8.55 1.57 6.78
CA GLU A 52 -7.97 0.24 6.95
C GLU A 52 -7.82 -0.43 5.59
N LEU A 53 -6.74 -1.20 5.42
CA LEU A 53 -6.61 -2.07 4.27
C LEU A 53 -7.36 -3.36 4.55
N LYS A 54 -8.36 -3.62 3.71
CA LYS A 54 -9.12 -4.87 3.74
C LYS A 54 -8.59 -5.75 2.62
N ASP A 55 -8.57 -7.04 2.83
CA ASP A 55 -8.13 -8.02 1.84
C ASP A 55 -6.68 -7.85 1.38
N PHE A 56 -5.81 -7.26 2.23
CA PHE A 56 -4.40 -7.13 1.92
C PHE A 56 -3.70 -8.48 2.07
N ASP A 57 -3.08 -8.94 1.01
CA ASP A 57 -2.30 -10.17 1.00
C ASP A 57 -0.92 -9.90 0.42
N PRO A 58 0.15 -9.95 1.23
CA PRO A 58 1.51 -9.70 0.75
C PRO A 58 2.14 -10.90 0.05
N GLY A 59 1.42 -12.02 -0.09
CA GLY A 59 1.98 -13.29 -0.52
C GLY A 59 2.65 -13.31 -1.88
N GLU A 60 2.30 -12.39 -2.78
CA GLU A 60 2.94 -12.30 -4.09
C GLU A 60 4.33 -11.66 -4.03
N TYR A 61 4.62 -10.90 -2.97
CA TYR A 61 5.83 -10.09 -2.88
C TYR A 61 6.72 -10.47 -1.71
N ILE A 62 6.15 -11.05 -0.67
CA ILE A 62 6.87 -11.38 0.57
C ILE A 62 6.64 -12.84 0.90
N ASP A 63 7.72 -13.59 1.14
CA ASP A 63 7.60 -14.97 1.60
C ASP A 63 6.78 -15.02 2.90
N ARG A 64 5.93 -16.02 3.01
CA ARG A 64 4.98 -16.16 4.10
C ARG A 64 5.63 -16.14 5.48
N LYS A 65 6.80 -16.79 5.60
CA LYS A 65 7.54 -16.81 6.87
C LYS A 65 8.09 -15.43 7.22
N GLU A 66 8.59 -14.72 6.20
CA GLU A 66 9.10 -13.36 6.39
C GLU A 66 7.97 -12.40 6.76
N ALA A 67 6.82 -12.54 6.12
CA ALA A 67 5.66 -11.68 6.40
C ALA A 67 5.23 -11.79 7.85
N LYS A 68 5.28 -12.98 8.43
CA LYS A 68 4.91 -13.17 9.84
C LYS A 68 5.83 -12.46 10.82
N ARG A 69 7.05 -12.18 10.40
CA ARG A 69 8.04 -11.49 11.24
C ARG A 69 7.99 -9.98 11.11
N LEU A 70 7.26 -9.48 10.12
CA LEU A 70 7.21 -8.06 9.81
C LEU A 70 5.92 -7.43 10.35
N ALA A 71 6.04 -6.23 10.90
CA ALA A 71 4.88 -5.43 11.23
C ALA A 71 4.14 -5.05 9.95
N LEU A 72 2.85 -4.76 10.05
CA LEU A 72 2.04 -4.44 8.87
C LEU A 72 2.59 -3.26 8.08
N TYR A 73 3.06 -2.21 8.75
CA TYR A 73 3.61 -1.05 8.03
C TYR A 73 4.83 -1.43 7.19
N SER A 74 5.64 -2.37 7.68
CA SER A 74 6.79 -2.87 6.92
C SER A 74 6.34 -3.67 5.70
N GLN A 75 5.31 -4.48 5.86
CA GLN A 75 4.72 -5.23 4.74
C GLN A 75 4.19 -4.28 3.67
N TYR A 76 3.48 -3.23 4.07
CA TYR A 76 2.95 -2.23 3.16
C TYR A 76 4.07 -1.54 2.37
N ALA A 77 5.15 -1.16 3.07
CA ALA A 77 6.27 -0.49 2.44
C ALA A 77 6.97 -1.38 1.42
N ILE A 78 7.21 -2.64 1.76
CA ILE A 78 7.85 -3.59 0.85
C ILE A 78 6.98 -3.84 -0.38
N VAL A 79 5.70 -4.09 -0.19
CA VAL A 79 4.78 -4.34 -1.31
C VAL A 79 4.69 -3.12 -2.22
N ALA A 80 4.57 -1.92 -1.65
CA ALA A 80 4.53 -0.70 -2.45
C ALA A 80 5.82 -0.50 -3.24
N ALA A 81 6.97 -0.75 -2.63
CA ALA A 81 8.27 -0.63 -3.29
C ALA A 81 8.41 -1.63 -4.44
N MET A 82 8.01 -2.87 -4.22
CA MET A 82 8.06 -3.91 -5.26
C MET A 82 7.15 -3.56 -6.43
N LYS A 83 5.96 -3.05 -6.15
CA LYS A 83 5.03 -2.59 -7.19
C LYS A 83 5.60 -1.40 -7.98
N ALA A 84 6.30 -0.50 -7.30
CA ALA A 84 6.96 0.62 -7.97
C ALA A 84 8.04 0.13 -8.94
N LEU A 85 8.83 -0.87 -8.53
CA LEU A 85 9.85 -1.46 -9.40
C LEU A 85 9.22 -2.14 -10.61
N GLU A 86 8.13 -2.85 -10.42
CA GLU A 86 7.39 -3.46 -11.54
C GLU A 86 6.84 -2.39 -12.49
N ASN A 87 6.27 -1.33 -11.94
CA ASN A 87 5.71 -0.25 -12.74
C ASN A 87 6.79 0.46 -13.57
N ALA A 88 7.97 0.61 -13.00
CA ALA A 88 9.12 1.21 -13.68
C ALA A 88 9.81 0.25 -14.64
N ASP A 89 9.48 -1.03 -14.61
CA ASP A 89 10.17 -2.09 -15.34
C ASP A 89 11.67 -2.09 -15.02
N LEU A 90 11.98 -1.99 -13.72
CA LEU A 90 13.34 -1.85 -13.25
C LEU A 90 13.71 -3.04 -12.36
N GLU A 91 14.88 -3.63 -12.66
CA GLU A 91 15.45 -4.66 -11.81
C GLU A 91 16.62 -4.08 -11.02
N ILE A 92 16.67 -4.43 -9.73
CA ILE A 92 17.82 -4.05 -8.90
C ILE A 92 18.83 -5.18 -8.95
N ASN A 93 20.01 -4.88 -9.45
CA ASN A 93 21.11 -5.84 -9.54
C ASN A 93 22.24 -5.43 -8.61
N ASP A 94 22.85 -6.41 -7.98
CA ASP A 94 24.02 -6.19 -7.10
C ASP A 94 25.29 -5.97 -7.92
#